data_c393781b81949a62efa3917df48356f0
#
_entry.id   c393781b81949a62efa3917df48356f0
#
_cell.length_a   1.000
_cell.length_b   1.000
_cell.length_c   1.000
_cell.angle_alpha   90.00
_cell.angle_beta   90.00
_cell.angle_gamma   90.00
#
_symmetry.space_group_name_H-M   'P 1'
#
loop_
_entity.id
_entity.type
_entity.pdbx_description
1 polymer ?
#
loop_
_entity_poly.entity_id
_entity_poly.type
_entity_poly.pdbx_seq_one_letter_code
_entity_poly.pdbx_strand_id
1 'polypeptide(L)'
;MRKLADWLAGLVLAALAVYLPVWWMLFLGGHFAPQVSPEVIALVTCFLPADAFALATFIGFVAGVWRRQSAWTCICGFAFCGSVVYFCLFAACAIISGAFPGDLVMHLAVWPYLAAAVLIAWRLHARFPSVTPEQTPWHP
;
A
#
# COMPACT_ATOMS: atom_id res chain seq x y z
N MET A 1 -12.84 -5.32 -20.47
CA MET A 1 -12.33 -6.05 -19.29
C MET A 1 -11.12 -5.39 -18.63
N ARG A 2 -10.06 -4.96 -19.35
CA ARG A 2 -8.85 -4.32 -18.75
C ARG A 2 -9.16 -3.07 -17.92
N LYS A 3 -10.02 -2.17 -18.40
CA LYS A 3 -10.40 -0.94 -17.68
C LYS A 3 -11.13 -1.24 -16.37
N LEU A 4 -11.97 -2.27 -16.33
CA LEU A 4 -12.69 -2.65 -15.11
C LEU A 4 -11.73 -3.15 -14.02
N ALA A 5 -10.74 -3.98 -14.36
CA ALA A 5 -9.74 -4.45 -13.42
C ALA A 5 -8.91 -3.30 -12.83
N ASP A 6 -8.52 -2.33 -13.66
CA ASP A 6 -7.79 -1.15 -13.21
C ASP A 6 -8.63 -0.28 -12.27
N TRP A 7 -9.92 -0.10 -12.56
CA TRP A 7 -10.85 0.61 -11.68
C TRP A 7 -11.06 -0.10 -10.35
N LEU A 8 -11.27 -1.43 -10.37
CA LEU A 8 -11.43 -2.22 -9.16
C LEU A 8 -10.16 -2.19 -8.28
N ALA A 9 -8.99 -2.35 -8.89
CA ALA A 9 -7.72 -2.24 -8.17
C ALA A 9 -7.54 -0.85 -7.54
N GLY A 10 -7.83 0.22 -8.28
CA GLY A 10 -7.79 1.59 -7.76
C GLY A 10 -8.75 1.80 -6.59
N LEU A 11 -9.95 1.26 -6.67
CA LEU A 11 -10.96 1.36 -5.61
C LEU A 11 -10.55 0.59 -4.36
N VAL A 12 -9.98 -0.61 -4.50
CA VAL A 12 -9.44 -1.39 -3.39
C VAL A 12 -8.30 -0.64 -2.68
N LEU A 13 -7.36 -0.05 -3.44
CA LEU A 13 -6.27 0.73 -2.83
C LEU A 13 -6.76 2.04 -2.19
N ALA A 14 -7.76 2.70 -2.77
CA ALA A 14 -8.39 3.87 -2.16
C ALA A 14 -9.10 3.52 -0.85
N ALA A 15 -9.79 2.37 -0.80
CA ALA A 15 -10.41 1.89 0.43
C ALA A 15 -9.38 1.64 1.53
N LEU A 16 -8.21 1.07 1.20
CA LEU A 16 -7.11 0.90 2.15
C LEU A 16 -6.60 2.25 2.68
N ALA A 17 -6.42 3.23 1.80
CA ALA A 17 -5.95 4.56 2.18
C ALA A 17 -6.92 5.32 3.10
N VAL A 18 -8.23 5.05 3.01
CA VAL A 18 -9.24 5.57 3.94
C VAL A 18 -9.27 4.74 5.24
N TYR A 19 -9.14 3.43 5.11
CA TYR A 19 -9.16 2.51 6.24
C TYR A 19 -8.01 2.77 7.23
N LEU A 20 -6.79 3.01 6.75
CA LEU A 20 -5.61 3.22 7.58
C LEU A 20 -5.78 4.34 8.62
N PRO A 21 -6.14 5.59 8.26
CA PRO A 21 -6.31 6.64 9.27
C PRO A 21 -7.48 6.38 10.21
N VAL A 22 -8.57 5.78 9.74
CA VAL A 22 -9.72 5.42 10.59
C VAL A 22 -9.30 4.37 11.62
N TRP A 23 -8.58 3.33 11.16
CA TRP A 23 -8.07 2.28 12.06
C TRP A 23 -7.12 2.86 13.12
N TRP A 24 -6.20 3.75 12.72
CA TRP A 24 -5.29 4.41 13.66
C TRP A 24 -6.01 5.31 14.65
N MET A 25 -7.04 6.05 14.24
CA MET A 25 -7.85 6.84 15.15
C MET A 25 -8.53 5.96 16.22
N LEU A 26 -9.09 4.82 15.81
CA LEU A 26 -9.71 3.88 16.73
C LEU A 26 -8.69 3.22 17.66
N PHE A 27 -7.51 2.86 17.13
CA PHE A 27 -6.44 2.23 17.90
C PHE A 27 -5.86 3.17 18.95
N LEU A 28 -5.47 4.39 18.56
CA LEU A 28 -4.95 5.40 19.48
C LEU A 28 -6.01 5.93 20.45
N GLY A 29 -7.28 5.91 20.05
CA GLY A 29 -8.42 6.21 20.92
C GLY A 29 -8.71 5.14 21.98
N GLY A 30 -7.96 4.05 22.02
CA GLY A 30 -8.07 2.99 23.01
C GLY A 30 -9.26 2.04 22.82
N HIS A 31 -9.95 2.11 21.66
CA HIS A 31 -11.12 1.23 21.43
C HIS A 31 -10.75 -0.26 21.40
N PHE A 32 -9.50 -0.61 21.16
CA PHE A 32 -8.98 -1.98 21.16
C PHE A 32 -8.21 -2.34 22.44
N ALA A 33 -7.88 -1.35 23.28
CA ALA A 33 -7.01 -1.53 24.45
C ALA A 33 -7.48 -2.62 25.45
N PRO A 34 -8.81 -2.84 25.70
CA PRO A 34 -9.23 -3.89 26.62
C PRO A 34 -8.97 -5.32 26.12
N GLN A 35 -8.69 -5.49 24.83
CA GLN A 35 -8.61 -6.80 24.18
C GLN A 35 -7.19 -7.16 23.71
N VAL A 36 -6.24 -6.24 23.85
CA VAL A 36 -4.90 -6.35 23.23
C VAL A 36 -3.83 -6.17 24.31
N SER A 37 -2.83 -7.07 24.34
CA SER A 37 -1.74 -6.98 25.31
C SER A 37 -0.84 -5.76 25.04
N PRO A 38 -0.16 -5.21 26.09
CA PRO A 38 0.75 -4.08 25.93
C PRO A 38 1.87 -4.32 24.91
N GLU A 39 2.34 -5.57 24.78
CA GLU A 39 3.40 -5.96 23.83
C GLU A 39 2.88 -5.84 22.40
N VAL A 40 1.64 -6.24 22.14
CA VAL A 40 1.02 -6.11 20.81
C VAL A 40 0.77 -4.64 20.49
N ILE A 41 0.36 -3.83 21.48
CA ILE A 41 0.21 -2.38 21.29
C ILE A 41 1.56 -1.75 20.89
N ALA A 42 2.64 -2.09 21.59
CA ALA A 42 3.98 -1.60 21.28
C ALA A 42 4.43 -2.01 19.87
N LEU A 43 4.22 -3.29 19.51
CA LEU A 43 4.54 -3.80 18.18
C LEU A 43 3.77 -3.06 17.09
N VAL A 44 2.46 -2.93 17.24
CA VAL A 44 1.59 -2.24 16.28
C VAL A 44 1.99 -0.79 16.12
N THR A 45 2.32 -0.09 17.22
CA THR A 45 2.74 1.32 17.17
C THR A 45 4.02 1.52 16.35
N CYS A 46 4.90 0.52 16.25
CA CYS A 46 6.09 0.57 15.38
C CYS A 46 5.75 0.68 13.89
N PHE A 47 4.52 0.31 13.47
CA PHE A 47 4.10 0.44 12.07
C PHE A 47 3.54 1.82 11.70
N LEU A 48 3.22 2.67 12.69
CA LEU A 48 2.67 4.00 12.44
C LEU A 48 3.49 4.83 11.43
N PRO A 49 4.84 4.89 11.49
CA PRO A 49 5.63 5.61 10.49
C PRO A 49 5.50 5.01 9.08
N ALA A 50 5.45 3.69 8.95
CA ALA A 50 5.30 3.02 7.66
C ALA A 50 3.92 3.28 7.04
N ASP A 51 2.87 3.25 7.85
CA ASP A 51 1.51 3.54 7.41
C ASP A 51 1.34 5.03 7.05
N ALA A 52 1.96 5.94 7.79
CA ALA A 52 2.00 7.37 7.46
C ALA A 52 2.73 7.59 6.12
N PHE A 53 3.85 6.89 5.87
CA PHE A 53 4.55 6.93 4.60
C PHE A 53 3.69 6.38 3.45
N ALA A 54 2.99 5.25 3.66
CA ALA A 54 2.08 4.69 2.66
C ALA A 54 0.96 5.68 2.30
N LEU A 55 0.36 6.34 3.31
CA LEU A 55 -0.67 7.36 3.08
C LEU A 55 -0.12 8.57 2.33
N ALA A 56 1.05 9.08 2.71
CA ALA A 56 1.69 10.21 2.04
C ALA A 56 2.00 9.90 0.57
N THR A 57 2.53 8.70 0.28
CA THR A 57 2.82 8.26 -1.09
C THR A 57 1.55 8.03 -1.90
N PHE A 58 0.45 7.56 -1.29
CA PHE A 58 -0.85 7.48 -1.95
C PHE A 58 -1.38 8.87 -2.35
N ILE A 59 -1.33 9.85 -1.43
CA ILE A 59 -1.73 11.23 -1.72
C ILE A 59 -0.86 11.81 -2.84
N GLY A 60 0.46 11.59 -2.80
CA GLY A 60 1.39 12.00 -3.85
C GLY A 60 1.07 11.35 -5.21
N PHE A 61 0.71 10.08 -5.22
CA PHE A 61 0.28 9.35 -6.41
C PHE A 61 -0.98 9.97 -7.02
N VAL A 62 -2.03 10.18 -6.21
CA VAL A 62 -3.28 10.80 -6.66
C VAL A 62 -3.05 12.22 -7.17
N ALA A 63 -2.26 13.03 -6.45
CA ALA A 63 -1.89 14.37 -6.87
C ALA A 63 -1.09 14.37 -8.20
N GLY A 64 -0.17 13.41 -8.37
CA GLY A 64 0.59 13.22 -9.60
C GLY A 64 -0.31 12.90 -10.79
N VAL A 65 -1.28 12.00 -10.61
CA VAL A 65 -2.28 11.68 -11.63
C VAL A 65 -3.13 12.89 -11.98
N TRP A 66 -3.63 13.60 -10.97
CA TRP A 66 -4.45 14.80 -11.16
C TRP A 66 -3.71 15.91 -11.93
N ARG A 67 -2.46 16.18 -11.53
CA ARG A 67 -1.61 17.20 -12.15
C ARG A 67 -0.94 16.73 -13.43
N ARG A 68 -1.19 15.50 -13.87
CA ARG A 68 -0.56 14.86 -15.05
C ARG A 68 0.98 14.85 -14.99
N GLN A 69 1.54 14.78 -13.80
CA GLN A 69 2.98 14.73 -13.56
C GLN A 69 3.44 13.27 -13.57
N SER A 70 3.95 12.79 -14.70
CA SER A 70 4.31 11.39 -14.90
C SER A 70 5.38 10.89 -13.92
N ALA A 71 6.41 11.68 -13.63
CA ALA A 71 7.47 11.30 -12.69
C ALA A 71 6.93 11.10 -11.27
N TRP A 72 6.12 12.05 -10.76
CA TRP A 72 5.50 11.94 -9.45
C TRP A 72 4.54 10.76 -9.37
N THR A 73 3.71 10.57 -10.39
CA THR A 73 2.79 9.41 -10.47
C THR A 73 3.56 8.10 -10.38
N CYS A 74 4.69 8.01 -11.08
CA CYS A 74 5.50 6.81 -11.10
C CYS A 74 6.18 6.56 -9.74
N ILE A 75 6.89 7.55 -9.21
CA ILE A 75 7.65 7.42 -7.96
C ILE A 75 6.70 7.12 -6.78
N CYS A 76 5.67 7.96 -6.59
CA CYS A 76 4.73 7.79 -5.50
C CYS A 76 3.87 6.53 -5.65
N GLY A 77 3.50 6.17 -6.89
CA GLY A 77 2.75 4.96 -7.16
C GLY A 77 3.54 3.69 -6.83
N PHE A 78 4.81 3.60 -7.22
CA PHE A 78 5.67 2.46 -6.86
C PHE A 78 5.94 2.41 -5.36
N ALA A 79 6.22 3.55 -4.72
CA ALA A 79 6.45 3.62 -3.28
C ALA A 79 5.21 3.16 -2.49
N PHE A 80 4.02 3.61 -2.89
CA PHE A 80 2.76 3.18 -2.28
C PHE A 80 2.51 1.67 -2.50
N CYS A 81 2.62 1.17 -3.73
CA CYS A 81 2.44 -0.25 -4.01
C CYS A 81 3.44 -1.12 -3.23
N GLY A 82 4.70 -0.69 -3.13
CA GLY A 82 5.73 -1.36 -2.33
C GLY A 82 5.36 -1.41 -0.85
N SER A 83 4.84 -0.33 -0.28
CA SER A 83 4.37 -0.29 1.10
C SER A 83 3.19 -1.25 1.33
N VAL A 84 2.24 -1.32 0.40
CA VAL A 84 1.10 -2.25 0.48
C VAL A 84 1.57 -3.70 0.40
N VAL A 85 2.48 -4.02 -0.52
CA VAL A 85 3.08 -5.38 -0.64
C VAL A 85 3.78 -5.75 0.66
N TYR A 86 4.61 -4.86 1.21
CA TYR A 86 5.29 -5.08 2.49
C TYR A 86 4.28 -5.37 3.62
N PHE A 87 3.24 -4.55 3.75
CA PHE A 87 2.17 -4.75 4.74
C PHE A 87 1.47 -6.10 4.56
N CYS A 88 1.12 -6.48 3.32
CA CYS A 88 0.47 -7.75 3.02
C CYS A 88 1.36 -8.96 3.36
N LEU A 89 2.65 -8.88 3.06
CA LEU A 89 3.61 -9.94 3.42
C LEU A 89 3.78 -10.06 4.93
N PHE A 90 3.87 -8.93 5.64
CA PHE A 90 3.93 -8.93 7.10
C PHE A 90 2.66 -9.53 7.71
N ALA A 91 1.47 -9.12 7.25
CA ALA A 91 0.20 -9.66 7.71
C ALA A 91 0.09 -11.16 7.43
N ALA A 92 0.53 -11.63 6.25
CA ALA A 92 0.56 -13.05 5.91
C ALA A 92 1.50 -13.84 6.86
N CYS A 93 2.69 -13.31 7.15
CA CYS A 93 3.61 -13.92 8.12
C CYS A 93 3.01 -13.98 9.52
N ALA A 94 2.35 -12.91 9.97
CA ALA A 94 1.70 -12.86 11.28
C ALA A 94 0.53 -13.86 11.40
N ILE A 95 -0.23 -14.05 10.32
CA ILE A 95 -1.28 -15.06 10.23
C ILE A 95 -0.69 -16.47 10.31
N ILE A 96 0.35 -16.77 9.52
CA ILE A 96 1.00 -18.08 9.48
C ILE A 96 1.64 -18.44 10.82
N SER A 97 2.23 -17.45 11.50
CA SER A 97 2.82 -17.65 12.84
C SER A 97 1.80 -17.78 13.96
N GLY A 98 0.50 -17.58 13.69
CA GLY A 98 -0.55 -17.64 14.70
C GLY A 98 -0.60 -16.41 15.62
N ALA A 99 0.08 -15.33 15.28
CA ALA A 99 0.06 -14.09 16.07
C ALA A 99 -1.32 -13.43 16.08
N PHE A 100 -2.14 -13.67 15.05
CA PHE A 100 -3.54 -13.22 14.95
C PHE A 100 -4.46 -14.42 14.67
N PRO A 101 -4.72 -15.29 15.64
CA PRO A 101 -5.57 -16.45 15.43
C PRO A 101 -7.03 -16.01 15.23
N GLY A 102 -7.64 -16.45 14.15
CA GLY A 102 -9.08 -16.36 13.92
C GLY A 102 -9.60 -15.08 13.27
N ASP A 103 -8.74 -14.16 12.85
CA ASP A 103 -9.18 -12.97 12.13
C ASP A 103 -9.41 -13.27 10.62
N LEU A 104 -10.60 -13.78 10.34
CA LEU A 104 -11.03 -14.07 8.96
C LEU A 104 -11.00 -12.82 8.07
N VAL A 105 -11.25 -11.64 8.64
CA VAL A 105 -11.26 -10.36 7.89
C VAL A 105 -9.88 -10.02 7.40
N MET A 106 -8.84 -10.17 8.24
CA MET A 106 -7.44 -10.01 7.85
C MET A 106 -7.07 -10.99 6.73
N HIS A 107 -7.42 -12.28 6.86
CA HIS A 107 -7.15 -13.29 5.83
C HIS A 107 -7.77 -12.93 4.47
N LEU A 108 -9.02 -12.47 4.47
CA LEU A 108 -9.73 -12.12 3.25
C LEU A 108 -9.27 -10.80 2.63
N ALA A 109 -8.81 -9.83 3.45
CA ALA A 109 -8.39 -8.52 2.97
C ALA A 109 -6.99 -8.52 2.35
N VAL A 110 -6.04 -9.28 2.89
CA VAL A 110 -4.63 -9.31 2.44
C VAL A 110 -4.51 -9.61 0.95
N TRP A 111 -5.20 -10.62 0.44
CA TRP A 111 -5.07 -11.06 -0.94
C TRP A 111 -5.57 -10.05 -1.98
N PRO A 112 -6.77 -9.42 -1.83
CA PRO A 112 -7.21 -8.36 -2.72
C PRO A 112 -6.26 -7.16 -2.75
N TYR A 113 -5.73 -6.73 -1.60
CA TYR A 113 -4.80 -5.61 -1.53
C TYR A 113 -3.48 -5.94 -2.22
N LEU A 114 -2.93 -7.13 -1.99
CA LEU A 114 -1.73 -7.61 -2.66
C LEU A 114 -1.92 -7.66 -4.18
N ALA A 115 -3.01 -8.27 -4.64
CA ALA A 115 -3.32 -8.36 -6.06
C ALA A 115 -3.50 -6.97 -6.70
N ALA A 116 -4.19 -6.04 -6.02
CA ALA A 116 -4.38 -4.68 -6.50
C ALA A 116 -3.05 -3.92 -6.60
N ALA A 117 -2.19 -4.01 -5.58
CA ALA A 117 -0.88 -3.35 -5.56
C ALA A 117 0.03 -3.87 -6.69
N VAL A 118 0.09 -5.19 -6.88
CA VAL A 118 0.88 -5.82 -7.96
C VAL A 118 0.34 -5.39 -9.34
N LEU A 119 -0.99 -5.39 -9.53
CA LEU A 119 -1.59 -4.97 -10.79
C LEU A 119 -1.27 -3.50 -11.11
N ILE A 120 -1.39 -2.60 -10.15
CA ILE A 120 -1.09 -1.18 -10.35
C ILE A 120 0.40 -0.97 -10.62
N ALA A 121 1.30 -1.62 -9.87
CA ALA A 121 2.74 -1.57 -10.11
C ALA A 121 3.10 -2.08 -11.51
N TRP A 122 2.52 -3.19 -11.95
CA TRP A 122 2.66 -3.70 -13.31
C TRP A 122 2.22 -2.67 -14.35
N ARG A 123 1.07 -2.01 -14.15
CA ARG A 123 0.55 -0.98 -15.06
C ARG A 123 1.46 0.24 -15.12
N LEU A 124 1.99 0.67 -13.98
CA LEU A 124 2.95 1.77 -13.94
C LEU A 124 4.22 1.40 -14.68
N HIS A 125 4.78 0.21 -14.46
CA HIS A 125 5.96 -0.26 -15.19
C HIS A 125 5.73 -0.32 -16.72
N ALA A 126 4.60 -0.87 -17.15
CA ALA A 126 4.27 -0.96 -18.56
C ALA A 126 4.05 0.41 -19.23
N ARG A 127 3.62 1.43 -18.45
CA ARG A 127 3.39 2.79 -18.96
C ARG A 127 4.66 3.65 -18.98
N PHE A 128 5.62 3.35 -18.11
CA PHE A 128 6.88 4.06 -17.96
C PHE A 128 8.04 3.06 -18.08
N PRO A 129 8.27 2.47 -19.29
CA PRO A 129 9.43 1.62 -19.49
C PRO A 129 10.69 2.45 -19.19
N SER A 130 11.61 1.87 -18.42
CA SER A 130 12.89 2.51 -18.13
C SER A 130 13.53 2.94 -19.42
N VAL A 131 13.87 4.22 -19.54
CA VAL A 131 14.71 4.72 -20.62
C VAL A 131 16.04 3.96 -20.50
N THR A 132 16.30 3.05 -21.43
CA THR A 132 17.58 2.34 -21.48
C THR A 132 18.69 3.37 -21.66
N PRO A 133 19.80 3.28 -20.91
CA PRO A 133 20.89 4.26 -20.98
C PRO A 133 21.58 4.36 -22.36
N GLU A 134 21.22 3.50 -23.30
CA GLU A 134 21.86 3.42 -24.64
C GLU A 134 21.51 4.57 -25.60
N GLN A 135 20.63 5.51 -25.21
CA GLN A 135 20.21 6.59 -26.12
C GLN A 135 20.73 7.99 -25.76
N THR A 136 21.72 8.12 -24.91
CA THR A 136 22.52 9.35 -24.87
C THR A 136 23.79 9.15 -25.70
N PRO A 137 23.85 9.57 -26.97
CA PRO A 137 25.11 9.68 -27.64
C PRO A 137 25.88 10.81 -26.95
N TRP A 138 26.82 10.43 -26.10
CA TRP A 138 27.85 11.33 -25.66
C TRP A 138 28.68 11.66 -26.89
N HIS A 139 28.33 12.72 -27.57
CA HIS A 139 29.25 13.36 -28.53
C HIS A 139 30.19 14.25 -27.71
N PRO A 140 31.52 13.98 -27.76
CA PRO A 140 32.51 14.85 -27.16
C PRO A 140 32.59 16.20 -27.87
#